data_3ef1acc6b95313f1bb9f86b7246a9276
#
_entry.id   3ef1acc6b95313f1bb9f86b7246a9276
#
_cell.length_a   1.000
_cell.length_b   1.000
_cell.length_c   1.000
_cell.angle_alpha   90.00
_cell.angle_beta   90.00
_cell.angle_gamma   90.00
#
_symmetry.space_group_name_H-M   'P 1'
#
loop_
_entity.id
_entity.type
_entity.pdbx_description
1 polymer ?
#
loop_
_entity_poly.entity_id
_entity_poly.type
_entity_poly.pdbx_seq_one_letter_code
_entity_poly.pdbx_strand_id
1 'polypeptide(L)'
;AMEMLKNIEEELKKEYNVKRAPFGWYKAFKLSCKGHPLAELSRQIECKKEEEKEEVVSNWYILTPEGELIEAEKFDFKGYEGLKKFYEYEAFGSRKVEKEPAHIKLMKEHELVDYESGSDYGNMRWYPKGYLIKRLLEEKVEEICLNAGAMEVETPIMYDVNHPALSKYLKKFPARQYRVKADKGKEFFLRFAACFGQYLMAKDMTISYKNLPIRLFELAKSFRREQHGEVTGIKRLRAFTMPDMHTICRDEKQALEEFKKQYLLSLEWAKILEIDGEIAMRFVKDFFEKHRDYVVDLVKKWGKPVLVEIWDKRYFYFVMKFEINMNDSVGKAFALSTVQIDVENPKSFDITYIDEDGKEKYPYLLHASISGGIDRCVCALLEKEAMKIKNGQKGSYPFWLAPTQVRLIPVSHEFVNDCLELAKKIKARIDIDDRDESVSRKIRDAEREWVPIIIVYGEKEKNEGKFKPRYRFECSDKEVTVEKLNEIIEEKMQGFPFRKIPLPILLSKRPKFR
;
A
#
# COMPACT_ATOMS: atom_id res chain seq x y z
N ALA A 1 24.32 -19.30 35.55
CA ALA A 1 24.54 -19.22 34.10
C ALA A 1 24.60 -17.76 33.60
N MET A 2 23.64 -16.90 33.98
CA MET A 2 23.63 -15.47 33.55
C MET A 2 24.81 -14.66 34.10
N GLU A 3 25.23 -14.93 35.31
CA GLU A 3 26.37 -14.25 35.95
C GLU A 3 27.70 -14.68 35.33
N MET A 4 27.80 -15.95 34.96
CA MET A 4 28.97 -16.51 34.25
C MET A 4 29.10 -15.93 32.82
N LEU A 5 27.99 -15.71 32.13
CA LEU A 5 27.97 -15.06 30.81
C LEU A 5 28.34 -13.57 30.87
N LYS A 6 27.96 -12.86 31.97
CA LYS A 6 28.37 -11.47 32.18
C LYS A 6 29.87 -11.35 32.43
N ASN A 7 30.45 -12.24 33.25
CA ASN A 7 31.88 -12.25 33.53
C ASN A 7 32.71 -12.55 32.27
N ILE A 8 32.27 -13.48 31.44
CA ILE A 8 32.90 -13.77 30.14
C ILE A 8 32.79 -12.58 29.18
N GLU A 9 31.68 -11.86 29.19
CA GLU A 9 31.50 -10.64 28.39
C GLU A 9 32.42 -9.50 28.84
N GLU A 10 32.63 -9.35 30.12
CA GLU A 10 33.54 -8.32 30.66
C GLU A 10 35.03 -8.64 30.43
N GLU A 11 35.44 -9.90 30.52
CA GLU A 11 36.80 -10.32 30.18
C GLU A 11 37.08 -10.16 28.68
N LEU A 12 36.17 -10.52 27.81
CA LEU A 12 36.31 -10.36 26.36
C LEU A 12 36.35 -8.88 25.95
N LYS A 13 35.65 -7.99 26.65
CA LYS A 13 35.71 -6.53 26.40
C LYS A 13 37.09 -5.94 26.78
N LYS A 14 37.77 -6.50 27.77
CA LYS A 14 39.12 -6.06 28.17
C LYS A 14 40.20 -6.51 27.18
N GLU A 15 40.04 -7.68 26.57
CA GLU A 15 41.06 -8.30 25.74
C GLU A 15 40.97 -7.93 24.24
N TYR A 16 39.76 -7.60 23.73
CA TYR A 16 39.49 -7.49 22.27
C TYR A 16 38.80 -6.22 21.84
N ASN A 17 38.84 -5.13 22.57
CA ASN A 17 38.31 -3.79 22.17
C ASN A 17 36.99 -3.83 21.36
N VAL A 18 35.96 -4.57 21.82
CA VAL A 18 34.72 -4.82 21.12
C VAL A 18 33.81 -3.60 21.23
N LYS A 19 33.62 -2.86 20.13
CA LYS A 19 32.63 -1.79 20.02
C LYS A 19 31.23 -2.41 19.86
N ARG A 20 30.26 -1.94 20.64
CA ARG A 20 28.84 -2.29 20.50
C ARG A 20 28.32 -1.84 19.14
N ALA A 21 27.85 -2.79 18.32
CA ALA A 21 27.15 -2.42 17.09
C ALA A 21 25.80 -1.76 17.42
N PRO A 22 25.43 -0.65 16.80
CA PRO A 22 24.07 -0.11 16.90
C PRO A 22 23.12 -1.17 16.33
N PHE A 23 22.05 -1.51 17.05
CA PHE A 23 21.02 -2.51 16.70
C PHE A 23 21.15 -3.95 17.22
N GLY A 24 21.89 -4.22 18.31
CA GLY A 24 21.68 -5.48 19.05
C GLY A 24 22.04 -6.78 18.33
N TRP A 25 22.89 -6.75 17.31
CA TRP A 25 23.40 -7.94 16.63
C TRP A 25 24.65 -8.44 17.35
N TYR A 26 24.59 -9.65 17.92
CA TYR A 26 25.77 -10.31 18.45
C TYR A 26 26.57 -10.93 17.30
N LYS A 27 27.81 -10.50 17.10
CA LYS A 27 28.77 -11.24 16.28
C LYS A 27 29.11 -12.53 17.02
N ALA A 28 29.05 -13.67 16.32
CA ALA A 28 29.54 -14.92 16.84
C ALA A 28 31.05 -14.82 17.08
N PHE A 29 31.48 -15.07 18.32
CA PHE A 29 32.88 -15.02 18.69
C PHE A 29 33.60 -16.32 18.32
N LYS A 30 34.80 -16.21 17.80
CA LYS A 30 35.70 -17.32 17.54
C LYS A 30 36.37 -17.71 18.86
N LEU A 31 35.88 -18.75 19.51
CA LEU A 31 36.55 -19.37 20.65
C LEU A 31 37.56 -20.38 20.11
N SER A 32 38.85 -20.06 20.22
CA SER A 32 39.95 -21.01 19.94
C SER A 32 40.36 -21.71 21.22
N CYS A 33 39.70 -22.82 21.57
CA CYS A 33 40.21 -23.77 22.55
C CYS A 33 40.81 -24.94 21.78
N LYS A 34 42.11 -25.15 21.89
CA LYS A 34 42.79 -26.33 21.36
C LYS A 34 42.19 -27.59 21.98
N GLY A 35 41.60 -28.45 21.12
CA GLY A 35 41.12 -29.79 21.53
C GLY A 35 39.63 -29.92 21.81
N HIS A 36 38.77 -28.95 21.53
CA HIS A 36 37.31 -29.03 21.73
C HIS A 36 36.57 -29.27 20.39
N PRO A 37 35.54 -30.16 20.33
CA PRO A 37 34.78 -30.47 19.10
C PRO A 37 34.14 -29.24 18.42
N LEU A 38 33.89 -28.13 19.17
CA LEU A 38 33.39 -26.85 18.64
C LEU A 38 34.44 -26.09 17.83
N ALA A 39 35.74 -26.41 17.94
CA ALA A 39 36.81 -25.78 17.16
C ALA A 39 36.81 -26.21 15.69
N GLU A 40 36.21 -27.33 15.35
CA GLU A 40 36.10 -27.84 13.98
C GLU A 40 34.95 -27.16 13.22
N LEU A 41 33.87 -26.78 13.90
CA LEU A 41 32.79 -25.96 13.31
C LEU A 41 33.26 -24.55 12.93
N SER A 42 34.25 -24.00 13.65
CA SER A 42 34.78 -22.64 13.37
C SER A 42 35.72 -22.58 12.16
N ARG A 43 36.27 -23.72 11.72
CA ARG A 43 37.12 -23.79 10.51
C ARG A 43 36.34 -23.72 9.20
N GLN A 44 35.03 -24.02 9.20
CA GLN A 44 34.18 -23.92 8.02
C GLN A 44 33.56 -22.51 7.82
N ILE A 45 33.67 -21.63 8.80
CA ILE A 45 33.28 -20.22 8.65
C ILE A 45 34.55 -19.45 8.28
N GLU A 46 34.97 -19.52 7.01
CA GLU A 46 35.86 -18.49 6.47
C GLU A 46 35.19 -17.13 6.72
N CYS A 47 35.78 -16.34 7.59
CA CYS A 47 35.56 -14.90 7.60
C CYS A 47 35.95 -14.39 6.21
N LYS A 48 35.03 -14.38 5.25
CA LYS A 48 35.13 -13.42 4.15
C LYS A 48 35.32 -12.08 4.84
N LYS A 49 36.46 -11.41 4.56
CA LYS A 49 36.60 -9.99 4.85
C LYS A 49 35.28 -9.35 4.42
N GLU A 50 34.49 -8.84 5.37
CA GLU A 50 33.43 -7.92 5.02
C GLU A 50 34.16 -6.80 4.30
N GLU A 51 33.92 -6.67 3.01
CA GLU A 51 34.23 -5.42 2.31
C GLU A 51 33.66 -4.34 3.21
N GLU A 52 34.51 -3.42 3.66
CA GLU A 52 34.06 -2.24 4.41
C GLU A 52 32.97 -1.61 3.53
N LYS A 53 31.72 -1.79 3.93
CA LYS A 53 30.63 -1.09 3.26
C LYS A 53 30.89 0.37 3.56
N GLU A 54 31.39 1.07 2.55
CA GLU A 54 31.49 2.52 2.62
C GLU A 54 30.16 3.08 3.11
N GLU A 55 30.21 3.89 4.15
CA GLU A 55 29.03 4.47 4.76
C GLU A 55 28.41 5.46 3.76
N VAL A 56 27.17 5.22 3.36
CA VAL A 56 26.43 6.12 2.45
C VAL A 56 25.88 7.27 3.28
N VAL A 57 26.27 8.49 2.94
CA VAL A 57 25.76 9.69 3.60
C VAL A 57 24.40 10.05 3.00
N SER A 58 23.41 10.20 3.86
CA SER A 58 22.04 10.57 3.53
C SER A 58 21.73 11.93 4.14
N ASN A 59 21.28 12.89 3.33
CA ASN A 59 20.90 14.23 3.73
C ASN A 59 19.44 14.50 3.47
N TRP A 60 18.75 15.12 4.42
CA TRP A 60 17.32 15.41 4.37
C TRP A 60 17.05 16.88 4.10
N TYR A 61 16.17 17.12 3.12
CA TYR A 61 15.77 18.45 2.69
C TYR A 61 14.25 18.53 2.53
N ILE A 62 13.75 19.76 2.51
CA ILE A 62 12.42 20.09 2.03
C ILE A 62 12.56 20.85 0.72
N LEU A 63 11.92 20.36 -0.34
CA LEU A 63 11.83 21.05 -1.63
C LEU A 63 10.46 21.68 -1.78
N THR A 64 10.44 23.02 -1.95
CA THR A 64 9.19 23.78 -2.11
C THR A 64 8.72 23.81 -3.57
N PRO A 65 7.44 24.10 -3.83
CA PRO A 65 6.94 24.31 -5.20
C PRO A 65 7.65 25.44 -5.96
N GLU A 66 8.24 26.41 -5.26
CA GLU A 66 9.02 27.50 -5.83
C GLU A 66 10.43 27.08 -6.26
N GLY A 67 10.86 25.87 -5.86
CA GLY A 67 12.15 25.29 -6.19
C GLY A 67 13.25 25.55 -5.17
N GLU A 68 12.88 26.02 -3.97
CA GLU A 68 13.82 26.17 -2.88
C GLU A 68 14.09 24.81 -2.22
N LEU A 69 15.38 24.47 -2.06
CA LEU A 69 15.83 23.25 -1.37
C LEU A 69 16.40 23.68 -0.01
N ILE A 70 15.68 23.39 1.05
CA ILE A 70 15.98 23.80 2.42
C ILE A 70 16.34 22.56 3.24
N GLU A 71 17.42 22.59 4.04
CA GLU A 71 17.71 21.53 4.98
C GLU A 71 16.50 21.29 5.90
N ALA A 72 16.09 20.03 6.07
CA ALA A 72 14.84 19.71 6.77
C ALA A 72 14.81 20.24 8.22
N GLU A 73 15.97 20.30 8.89
CA GLU A 73 16.11 20.85 10.26
C GLU A 73 15.89 22.38 10.33
N LYS A 74 16.06 23.09 9.21
CA LYS A 74 15.95 24.57 9.12
C LYS A 74 14.60 25.02 8.55
N PHE A 75 13.77 24.10 8.05
CA PHE A 75 12.49 24.42 7.45
C PHE A 75 11.44 24.79 8.51
N ASP A 76 10.69 25.87 8.27
CA ASP A 76 9.54 26.24 9.11
C ASP A 76 8.31 25.38 8.75
N PHE A 77 8.01 24.41 9.59
CA PHE A 77 6.88 23.50 9.43
C PHE A 77 5.52 24.07 9.84
N LYS A 78 5.43 25.37 10.13
CA LYS A 78 4.13 26.00 10.46
C LYS A 78 3.16 25.86 9.29
N GLY A 79 1.99 25.21 9.54
CA GLY A 79 1.01 24.88 8.49
C GLY A 79 1.34 23.57 7.73
N TYR A 80 2.44 22.90 8.05
CA TYR A 80 2.88 21.63 7.45
C TYR A 80 3.15 20.56 8.53
N GLU A 81 2.28 20.49 9.53
CA GLU A 81 2.44 19.58 10.68
C GLU A 81 2.46 18.11 10.26
N GLY A 82 1.76 17.75 9.17
CA GLY A 82 1.80 16.41 8.57
C GLY A 82 3.18 16.07 8.04
N LEU A 83 3.79 16.98 7.28
CA LEU A 83 5.14 16.84 6.72
C LEU A 83 6.20 16.76 7.82
N LYS A 84 6.05 17.55 8.90
CA LYS A 84 6.93 17.49 10.08
C LYS A 84 6.93 16.10 10.71
N LYS A 85 5.74 15.55 11.02
CA LYS A 85 5.60 14.20 11.60
C LYS A 85 6.19 13.14 10.66
N PHE A 86 5.99 13.30 9.37
CA PHE A 86 6.53 12.39 8.36
C PHE A 86 8.06 12.44 8.34
N TYR A 87 8.68 13.63 8.31
CA TYR A 87 10.12 13.80 8.40
C TYR A 87 10.70 13.19 9.68
N GLU A 88 10.12 13.50 10.83
CA GLU A 88 10.55 12.95 12.12
C GLU A 88 10.46 11.41 12.14
N TYR A 89 9.43 10.84 11.52
CA TYR A 89 9.28 9.39 11.40
C TYR A 89 10.33 8.76 10.48
N GLU A 90 10.59 9.35 9.30
CA GLU A 90 11.57 8.82 8.33
C GLU A 90 13.01 8.96 8.83
N ALA A 91 13.36 10.10 9.41
CA ALA A 91 14.72 10.38 9.86
C ALA A 91 15.08 9.69 11.19
N PHE A 92 14.13 9.61 12.13
CA PHE A 92 14.42 9.21 13.53
C PHE A 92 13.47 8.14 14.08
N GLY A 93 12.43 7.78 13.36
CA GLY A 93 11.32 6.97 13.86
C GLY A 93 11.63 5.48 14.01
N SER A 94 10.90 4.83 14.92
CA SER A 94 10.92 3.38 15.11
C SER A 94 9.74 2.70 14.41
N ARG A 95 10.02 1.58 13.73
CA ARG A 95 8.99 0.73 13.11
C ARG A 95 8.22 -0.15 14.10
N LYS A 96 8.66 -0.24 15.36
CA LYS A 96 7.98 -1.01 16.40
C LYS A 96 6.65 -0.38 16.76
N VAL A 97 5.61 -1.20 16.89
CA VAL A 97 4.25 -0.77 17.23
C VAL A 97 4.14 -0.72 18.75
N GLU A 98 3.97 0.49 19.28
CA GLU A 98 3.78 0.72 20.73
C GLU A 98 2.31 0.97 21.07
N LYS A 99 1.56 1.55 20.15
CA LYS A 99 0.13 1.83 20.29
C LYS A 99 -0.63 1.30 19.07
N GLU A 100 -1.82 0.78 19.31
CA GLU A 100 -2.69 0.25 18.27
C GLU A 100 -3.32 1.38 17.46
N PRO A 101 -3.14 1.43 16.11
CA PRO A 101 -3.78 2.43 15.26
C PRO A 101 -5.30 2.24 15.17
N ALA A 102 -6.02 3.32 14.92
CA ALA A 102 -7.49 3.34 14.96
C ALA A 102 -8.17 2.43 13.93
N HIS A 103 -7.52 2.19 12.76
CA HIS A 103 -8.09 1.32 11.74
C HIS A 103 -8.36 -0.11 12.24
N ILE A 104 -7.59 -0.61 13.22
CA ILE A 104 -7.77 -1.97 13.77
C ILE A 104 -9.14 -2.12 14.45
N LYS A 105 -9.57 -1.09 15.16
CA LYS A 105 -10.91 -1.07 15.74
C LYS A 105 -11.99 -0.94 14.66
N LEU A 106 -11.82 0.02 13.75
CA LEU A 106 -12.80 0.31 12.69
C LEU A 106 -12.99 -0.86 11.72
N MET A 107 -11.91 -1.58 11.32
CA MET A 107 -12.04 -2.72 10.43
C MET A 107 -12.92 -3.83 11.00
N LYS A 108 -12.92 -4.01 12.33
CA LYS A 108 -13.77 -4.98 13.03
C LYS A 108 -15.19 -4.46 13.23
N GLU A 109 -15.35 -3.22 13.71
CA GLU A 109 -16.67 -2.59 13.93
C GLU A 109 -17.51 -2.53 12.66
N HIS A 110 -16.87 -2.32 11.49
CA HIS A 110 -17.53 -2.28 10.19
C HIS A 110 -17.62 -3.66 9.51
N GLU A 111 -17.20 -4.74 10.17
CA GLU A 111 -17.19 -6.11 9.62
C GLU A 111 -16.48 -6.19 8.27
N LEU A 112 -15.28 -5.58 8.16
CA LEU A 112 -14.51 -5.56 6.91
C LEU A 112 -13.50 -6.70 6.84
N VAL A 113 -12.70 -6.85 7.89
CA VAL A 113 -11.55 -7.76 7.92
C VAL A 113 -11.14 -8.03 9.35
N ASP A 114 -10.63 -9.23 9.63
CA ASP A 114 -10.06 -9.60 10.93
C ASP A 114 -8.86 -10.52 10.76
N TYR A 115 -8.16 -10.74 11.85
CA TYR A 115 -7.08 -11.71 11.94
C TYR A 115 -7.61 -13.15 11.78
N GLU A 116 -6.82 -14.01 11.14
CA GLU A 116 -7.13 -15.44 11.01
C GLU A 116 -6.26 -16.23 11.97
N SER A 117 -6.88 -16.81 13.00
CA SER A 117 -6.16 -17.59 14.02
C SER A 117 -5.59 -18.91 13.50
N GLY A 118 -6.15 -19.46 12.43
CA GLY A 118 -5.69 -20.66 11.76
C GLY A 118 -4.54 -20.44 10.77
N SER A 119 -4.07 -19.18 10.63
CA SER A 119 -3.01 -18.83 9.69
C SER A 119 -1.87 -18.08 10.39
N ASP A 120 -0.78 -17.82 9.64
CA ASP A 120 0.30 -16.98 10.11
C ASP A 120 -0.19 -15.53 10.30
N TYR A 121 0.18 -14.92 11.42
CA TYR A 121 -0.22 -13.55 11.77
C TYR A 121 0.17 -12.56 10.68
N GLY A 122 -0.82 -11.79 10.18
CA GLY A 122 -0.64 -10.91 9.02
C GLY A 122 -1.18 -11.47 7.70
N ASN A 123 -1.78 -12.68 7.74
CA ASN A 123 -2.69 -13.19 6.72
C ASN A 123 -4.11 -12.96 7.21
N MET A 124 -4.83 -12.04 6.59
CA MET A 124 -6.13 -11.59 7.07
C MET A 124 -7.28 -12.34 6.39
N ARG A 125 -8.37 -12.54 7.12
CA ARG A 125 -9.65 -12.96 6.55
C ARG A 125 -10.52 -11.75 6.24
N TRP A 126 -10.96 -11.64 5.00
CA TRP A 126 -11.79 -10.54 4.53
C TRP A 126 -13.25 -10.95 4.54
N TYR A 127 -14.07 -10.17 5.23
CA TYR A 127 -15.51 -10.35 5.26
C TYR A 127 -16.18 -9.77 4.02
N PRO A 128 -17.45 -10.10 3.70
CA PRO A 128 -18.08 -9.69 2.45
C PRO A 128 -18.02 -8.18 2.17
N LYS A 129 -18.23 -7.31 3.17
CA LYS A 129 -18.16 -5.85 3.01
C LYS A 129 -16.74 -5.39 2.68
N GLY A 130 -15.75 -5.89 3.39
CA GLY A 130 -14.34 -5.54 3.17
C GLY A 130 -13.80 -6.10 1.87
N TYR A 131 -14.18 -7.33 1.50
CA TYR A 131 -13.78 -7.92 0.23
C TYR A 131 -14.39 -7.17 -0.96
N LEU A 132 -15.63 -6.68 -0.84
CA LEU A 132 -16.24 -5.81 -1.85
C LEU A 132 -15.43 -4.52 -2.06
N ILE A 133 -15.06 -3.82 -0.98
CA ILE A 133 -14.21 -2.61 -1.07
C ILE A 133 -12.89 -2.94 -1.76
N LYS A 134 -12.26 -4.04 -1.36
CA LYS A 134 -11.00 -4.49 -1.95
C LYS A 134 -11.13 -4.73 -3.45
N ARG A 135 -12.16 -5.43 -3.91
CA ARG A 135 -12.41 -5.70 -5.32
C ARG A 135 -12.71 -4.44 -6.14
N LEU A 136 -13.44 -3.48 -5.58
CA LEU A 136 -13.69 -2.19 -6.24
C LEU A 136 -12.39 -1.38 -6.42
N LEU A 137 -11.51 -1.39 -5.43
CA LEU A 137 -10.19 -0.75 -5.52
C LEU A 137 -9.31 -1.43 -6.58
N GLU A 138 -9.29 -2.77 -6.60
CA GLU A 138 -8.54 -3.56 -7.58
C GLU A 138 -9.01 -3.25 -9.01
N GLU A 139 -10.31 -3.27 -9.28
CA GLU A 139 -10.88 -2.95 -10.59
C GLU A 139 -10.54 -1.52 -11.05
N LYS A 140 -10.61 -0.55 -10.12
CA LYS A 140 -10.34 0.85 -10.49
C LYS A 140 -8.87 1.09 -10.80
N VAL A 141 -7.92 0.53 -10.04
CA VAL A 141 -6.50 0.69 -10.33
C VAL A 141 -6.08 -0.07 -11.58
N GLU A 142 -6.66 -1.25 -11.83
CA GLU A 142 -6.48 -2.00 -13.07
C GLU A 142 -6.92 -1.17 -14.27
N GLU A 143 -8.15 -0.63 -14.25
CA GLU A 143 -8.66 0.28 -15.28
C GLU A 143 -7.70 1.44 -15.58
N ILE A 144 -7.18 2.09 -14.53
CA ILE A 144 -6.23 3.21 -14.66
C ILE A 144 -4.95 2.75 -15.36
N CYS A 145 -4.37 1.60 -14.96
CA CYS A 145 -3.14 1.08 -15.55
C CYS A 145 -3.34 0.64 -17.01
N LEU A 146 -4.45 -0.04 -17.34
CA LEU A 146 -4.77 -0.46 -18.70
C LEU A 146 -5.02 0.74 -19.62
N ASN A 147 -5.73 1.76 -19.15
CA ASN A 147 -5.94 3.00 -19.88
C ASN A 147 -4.64 3.78 -20.12
N ALA A 148 -3.64 3.61 -19.25
CA ALA A 148 -2.28 4.13 -19.46
C ALA A 148 -1.46 3.29 -20.45
N GLY A 149 -2.05 2.25 -21.06
CA GLY A 149 -1.42 1.38 -22.06
C GLY A 149 -0.58 0.26 -21.46
N ALA A 150 -0.87 -0.18 -20.25
CA ALA A 150 -0.24 -1.36 -19.67
C ALA A 150 -0.84 -2.65 -20.26
N MET A 151 -0.02 -3.68 -20.36
CA MET A 151 -0.42 -5.05 -20.70
C MET A 151 -0.51 -5.86 -19.41
N GLU A 152 -1.68 -6.42 -19.16
CA GLU A 152 -1.90 -7.25 -17.98
C GLU A 152 -1.25 -8.62 -18.16
N VAL A 153 -0.56 -9.08 -17.12
CA VAL A 153 0.11 -10.37 -17.07
C VAL A 153 -0.15 -11.05 -15.73
N GLU A 154 0.05 -12.36 -15.69
CA GLU A 154 0.08 -13.14 -14.44
C GLU A 154 1.38 -13.95 -14.40
N THR A 155 2.09 -13.88 -13.28
CA THR A 155 3.35 -14.58 -13.07
C THR A 155 3.27 -15.51 -11.85
N PRO A 156 4.12 -16.56 -11.76
CA PRO A 156 4.06 -17.53 -10.67
C PRO A 156 4.20 -16.88 -9.28
N ILE A 157 3.53 -17.47 -8.30
CA ILE A 157 3.63 -17.07 -6.89
C ILE A 157 4.90 -17.63 -6.24
N MET A 158 5.42 -18.76 -6.76
CA MET A 158 6.50 -19.53 -6.14
C MET A 158 7.63 -19.76 -7.13
N TYR A 159 8.87 -19.55 -6.66
CA TYR A 159 10.07 -19.62 -7.49
C TYR A 159 11.16 -20.47 -6.85
N ASP A 160 12.00 -21.11 -7.67
CA ASP A 160 13.17 -21.89 -7.25
C ASP A 160 14.25 -20.95 -6.65
N VAL A 161 14.71 -21.25 -5.43
CA VAL A 161 15.76 -20.46 -4.76
C VAL A 161 17.12 -20.54 -5.47
N ASN A 162 17.35 -21.60 -6.26
CA ASN A 162 18.60 -21.85 -6.97
C ASN A 162 18.62 -21.26 -8.38
N HIS A 163 17.53 -20.63 -8.82
CA HIS A 163 17.52 -20.00 -10.15
C HIS A 163 18.61 -18.92 -10.24
N PRO A 164 19.52 -18.95 -11.25
CA PRO A 164 20.71 -18.11 -11.30
C PRO A 164 20.43 -16.60 -11.18
N ALA A 165 19.41 -16.09 -11.88
CA ALA A 165 19.03 -14.68 -11.83
C ALA A 165 18.41 -14.29 -10.48
N LEU A 166 17.67 -15.20 -9.83
CA LEU A 166 16.95 -14.92 -8.57
C LEU A 166 17.86 -15.05 -7.36
N SER A 167 18.81 -15.97 -7.35
CA SER A 167 19.70 -16.25 -6.22
C SER A 167 20.49 -15.02 -5.77
N LYS A 168 20.93 -14.18 -6.70
CA LYS A 168 21.62 -12.91 -6.41
C LYS A 168 20.69 -11.90 -5.74
N TYR A 169 19.45 -11.81 -6.23
CA TYR A 169 18.44 -10.89 -5.69
C TYR A 169 17.98 -11.31 -4.28
N LEU A 170 17.82 -12.61 -4.04
CA LEU A 170 17.42 -13.14 -2.74
C LEU A 170 18.41 -12.79 -1.63
N LYS A 171 19.70 -12.69 -1.93
CA LYS A 171 20.72 -12.30 -0.96
C LYS A 171 20.56 -10.86 -0.44
N LYS A 172 19.87 -9.98 -1.18
CA LYS A 172 19.58 -8.59 -0.76
C LYS A 172 18.45 -8.52 0.28
N PHE A 173 17.55 -9.52 0.32
CA PHE A 173 16.36 -9.53 1.17
C PHE A 173 16.19 -10.84 1.97
N PRO A 174 17.19 -11.29 2.73
CA PRO A 174 17.19 -12.62 3.35
C PRO A 174 16.09 -12.79 4.41
N ALA A 175 15.74 -11.73 5.13
CA ALA A 175 14.81 -11.78 6.25
C ALA A 175 13.32 -11.84 5.85
N ARG A 176 12.98 -11.52 4.57
CA ARG A 176 11.58 -11.36 4.14
C ARG A 176 11.01 -12.54 3.36
N GLN A 177 11.72 -13.67 3.33
CA GLN A 177 11.38 -14.81 2.49
C GLN A 177 10.61 -15.87 3.27
N TYR A 178 9.47 -16.31 2.72
CA TYR A 178 8.86 -17.58 3.07
C TYR A 178 9.47 -18.65 2.16
N ARG A 179 10.07 -19.68 2.75
CA ARG A 179 10.67 -20.79 2.03
C ARG A 179 9.84 -22.06 2.18
N VAL A 180 9.67 -22.78 1.08
CA VAL A 180 8.91 -24.00 0.98
C VAL A 180 9.85 -25.12 0.55
N LYS A 181 10.00 -26.14 1.38
CA LYS A 181 10.75 -27.35 1.06
C LYS A 181 9.83 -28.32 0.34
N ALA A 182 10.20 -28.74 -0.85
CA ALA A 182 9.50 -29.76 -1.62
C ALA A 182 10.28 -31.08 -1.59
N ASP A 183 9.68 -32.12 -2.17
CA ASP A 183 10.30 -33.45 -2.27
C ASP A 183 11.65 -33.41 -3.00
N LYS A 184 12.51 -34.35 -2.71
CA LYS A 184 13.86 -34.52 -3.31
C LYS A 184 14.79 -33.31 -3.07
N GLY A 185 14.60 -32.55 -1.98
CA GLY A 185 15.50 -31.48 -1.56
C GLY A 185 15.39 -30.19 -2.39
N LYS A 186 14.39 -30.05 -3.24
CA LYS A 186 14.08 -28.78 -3.88
C LYS A 186 13.56 -27.77 -2.86
N GLU A 187 14.01 -26.53 -2.98
CA GLU A 187 13.55 -25.43 -2.14
C GLU A 187 13.03 -24.28 -3.01
N PHE A 188 11.86 -23.78 -2.68
CA PHE A 188 11.19 -22.67 -3.32
C PHE A 188 11.00 -21.51 -2.34
N PHE A 189 10.70 -20.33 -2.84
CA PHE A 189 10.25 -19.21 -2.02
C PHE A 189 8.95 -18.63 -2.58
N LEU A 190 8.10 -18.11 -1.69
CA LEU A 190 6.94 -17.31 -2.08
C LEU A 190 7.41 -15.90 -2.45
N ARG A 191 6.93 -15.37 -3.57
CA ARG A 191 7.33 -14.05 -4.05
C ARG A 191 6.97 -12.96 -3.02
N PHE A 192 7.91 -12.07 -2.77
CA PHE A 192 7.71 -10.89 -1.92
C PHE A 192 7.53 -9.60 -2.74
N ALA A 193 7.56 -9.69 -4.06
CA ALA A 193 7.26 -8.69 -5.07
C ALA A 193 6.95 -9.39 -6.41
N ALA A 194 6.23 -8.73 -7.32
CA ALA A 194 5.94 -9.24 -8.66
C ALA A 194 7.15 -9.15 -9.61
N CYS A 195 8.12 -8.30 -9.27
CA CYS A 195 9.28 -7.98 -10.11
C CYS A 195 9.93 -9.20 -10.77
N PHE A 196 10.14 -10.28 -9.99
CA PHE A 196 10.86 -11.48 -10.48
C PHE A 196 10.22 -12.10 -11.70
N GLY A 197 8.91 -12.29 -11.69
CA GLY A 197 8.18 -12.90 -12.79
C GLY A 197 8.19 -12.02 -14.03
N GLN A 198 7.92 -10.74 -13.84
CA GLN A 198 7.91 -9.78 -14.95
C GLN A 198 9.31 -9.58 -15.54
N TYR A 199 10.40 -9.64 -14.74
CA TYR A 199 11.77 -9.57 -15.26
C TYR A 199 12.16 -10.82 -16.04
N LEU A 200 11.81 -12.00 -15.55
CA LEU A 200 12.06 -13.24 -16.28
C LEU A 200 11.27 -13.26 -17.59
N MET A 201 10.03 -12.80 -17.59
CA MET A 201 9.23 -12.63 -18.80
C MET A 201 9.89 -11.62 -19.75
N ALA A 202 10.33 -10.45 -19.27
CA ALA A 202 10.95 -9.42 -20.08
C ALA A 202 12.30 -9.88 -20.68
N LYS A 203 13.07 -10.72 -19.97
CA LYS A 203 14.29 -11.33 -20.50
C LYS A 203 14.02 -12.21 -21.72
N ASP A 204 12.92 -12.96 -21.69
CA ASP A 204 12.57 -13.89 -22.77
C ASP A 204 11.84 -13.20 -23.95
N MET A 205 11.52 -11.89 -23.83
CA MET A 205 10.90 -11.11 -24.90
C MET A 205 11.92 -10.69 -25.95
N THR A 206 11.51 -10.68 -27.22
CA THR A 206 12.23 -10.01 -28.29
C THR A 206 11.80 -8.56 -28.36
N ILE A 207 12.63 -7.64 -27.95
CA ILE A 207 12.31 -6.21 -27.84
C ILE A 207 13.13 -5.40 -28.85
N SER A 208 12.46 -4.61 -29.68
CA SER A 208 13.03 -3.56 -30.51
C SER A 208 12.75 -2.19 -29.88
N TYR A 209 13.60 -1.20 -30.13
CA TYR A 209 13.38 0.19 -29.71
C TYR A 209 11.98 0.71 -30.13
N LYS A 210 11.38 0.19 -31.21
CA LYS A 210 10.04 0.55 -31.68
C LYS A 210 8.91 0.08 -30.76
N ASN A 211 9.17 -0.93 -29.93
CA ASN A 211 8.19 -1.45 -28.97
C ASN A 211 8.14 -0.64 -27.68
N LEU A 212 9.19 0.18 -27.42
CA LEU A 212 9.37 0.91 -26.18
C LEU A 212 8.57 2.24 -26.15
N PRO A 213 7.96 2.60 -25.02
CA PRO A 213 8.00 1.91 -23.74
C PRO A 213 7.02 0.73 -23.66
N ILE A 214 7.43 -0.37 -23.02
CA ILE A 214 6.58 -1.53 -22.71
C ILE A 214 6.18 -1.44 -21.23
N ARG A 215 4.90 -1.58 -20.92
CA ARG A 215 4.37 -1.60 -19.55
C ARG A 215 3.72 -2.95 -19.28
N LEU A 216 4.24 -3.68 -18.29
CA LEU A 216 3.68 -4.93 -17.79
C LEU A 216 3.00 -4.65 -16.46
N PHE A 217 1.75 -5.04 -16.31
CA PHE A 217 0.94 -4.83 -15.11
C PHE A 217 0.44 -6.15 -14.53
N GLU A 218 0.43 -6.27 -13.21
CA GLU A 218 -0.08 -7.45 -12.51
C GLU A 218 -0.72 -7.05 -11.17
N LEU A 219 -1.93 -7.53 -10.91
CA LEU A 219 -2.52 -7.55 -9.56
C LEU A 219 -1.88 -8.65 -8.73
N ALA A 220 -0.67 -8.38 -8.24
CA ALA A 220 0.21 -9.38 -7.66
C ALA A 220 -0.10 -9.70 -6.20
N LYS A 221 -0.39 -10.97 -5.89
CA LYS A 221 -0.35 -11.46 -4.52
C LYS A 221 1.10 -11.63 -4.09
N SER A 222 1.51 -10.94 -3.02
CA SER A 222 2.88 -10.95 -2.50
C SER A 222 2.93 -11.33 -1.03
N PHE A 223 4.07 -11.95 -0.62
CA PHE A 223 4.24 -12.53 0.71
C PHE A 223 5.55 -12.04 1.33
N ARG A 224 5.48 -11.34 2.46
CA ARG A 224 6.65 -10.84 3.18
C ARG A 224 6.65 -11.37 4.59
N ARG A 225 7.68 -12.12 4.96
CA ARG A 225 7.89 -12.58 6.32
C ARG A 225 8.34 -11.39 7.19
N GLU A 226 7.37 -10.54 7.55
CA GLU A 226 7.62 -9.42 8.47
C GLU A 226 7.98 -9.96 9.85
N GLN A 227 8.83 -9.25 10.60
CA GLN A 227 9.27 -9.66 11.93
C GLN A 227 8.13 -9.56 12.96
N HIS A 228 8.27 -10.30 14.05
CA HIS A 228 7.34 -10.21 15.17
C HIS A 228 7.34 -8.77 15.73
N GLY A 229 6.14 -8.19 15.92
CA GLY A 229 5.95 -6.81 16.38
C GLY A 229 5.94 -5.74 15.28
N GLU A 230 6.18 -6.11 14.00
CA GLU A 230 6.03 -5.18 12.86
C GLU A 230 4.64 -5.26 12.22
N VAL A 231 3.99 -6.42 12.26
CA VAL A 231 2.64 -6.61 11.68
C VAL A 231 1.61 -5.81 12.45
N THR A 232 0.79 -5.03 11.73
CA THR A 232 -0.15 -4.08 12.36
C THR A 232 -1.41 -3.97 11.52
N GLY A 233 -2.49 -4.64 11.93
CA GLY A 233 -3.78 -4.61 11.23
C GLY A 233 -3.59 -4.85 9.72
N ILE A 234 -4.18 -3.99 8.91
CA ILE A 234 -4.02 -3.99 7.44
C ILE A 234 -3.01 -2.96 6.93
N LYS A 235 -2.28 -2.29 7.82
CA LYS A 235 -1.18 -1.39 7.48
C LYS A 235 0.09 -2.14 7.07
N ARG A 236 0.46 -3.19 7.80
CA ARG A 236 1.62 -4.03 7.52
C ARG A 236 1.27 -5.50 7.65
N LEU A 237 1.28 -6.18 6.54
CA LEU A 237 0.82 -7.54 6.35
C LEU A 237 1.94 -8.48 5.89
N ARG A 238 1.73 -9.78 6.10
CA ARG A 238 2.57 -10.84 5.55
C ARG A 238 2.08 -11.36 4.21
N ALA A 239 0.78 -11.19 3.91
CA ALA A 239 0.19 -11.46 2.59
C ALA A 239 -0.70 -10.28 2.20
N PHE A 240 -0.49 -9.73 1.00
CA PHE A 240 -1.20 -8.55 0.51
C PHE A 240 -1.28 -8.57 -1.03
N THR A 241 -2.18 -7.75 -1.58
CA THR A 241 -2.27 -7.55 -3.02
C THR A 241 -1.60 -6.22 -3.39
N MET A 242 -0.67 -6.27 -4.34
CA MET A 242 0.04 -5.11 -4.86
C MET A 242 -0.22 -5.01 -6.37
N PRO A 243 -0.83 -3.93 -6.86
CA PRO A 243 -0.84 -3.60 -8.27
C PRO A 243 0.56 -3.14 -8.67
N ASP A 244 1.32 -4.02 -9.30
CA ASP A 244 2.69 -3.76 -9.73
C ASP A 244 2.76 -3.55 -11.23
N MET A 245 3.33 -2.42 -11.66
CA MET A 245 3.59 -2.11 -13.05
C MET A 245 5.08 -1.88 -13.28
N HIS A 246 5.68 -2.64 -14.21
CA HIS A 246 7.06 -2.44 -14.63
C HIS A 246 7.10 -1.90 -16.06
N THR A 247 7.83 -0.80 -16.24
CA THR A 247 7.94 -0.14 -17.55
C THR A 247 9.36 -0.23 -18.06
N ILE A 248 9.53 -0.82 -19.25
CA ILE A 248 10.80 -0.93 -19.94
C ILE A 248 10.93 0.28 -20.86
N CYS A 249 11.95 1.11 -20.64
CA CYS A 249 12.18 2.36 -21.37
C CYS A 249 13.50 2.31 -22.12
N ARG A 250 13.54 2.89 -23.34
CA ARG A 250 14.73 2.93 -24.19
C ARG A 250 15.92 3.61 -23.52
N ASP A 251 15.68 4.77 -22.95
CA ASP A 251 16.71 5.67 -22.43
C ASP A 251 16.21 6.48 -21.23
N GLU A 252 17.10 7.28 -20.67
CA GLU A 252 16.80 8.13 -19.50
C GLU A 252 15.66 9.14 -19.80
N LYS A 253 15.62 9.70 -21.00
CA LYS A 253 14.58 10.66 -21.41
C LYS A 253 13.20 10.01 -21.35
N GLN A 254 13.05 8.85 -21.98
CA GLN A 254 11.80 8.09 -21.97
C GLN A 254 11.44 7.64 -20.53
N ALA A 255 12.44 7.27 -19.72
CA ALA A 255 12.22 6.90 -18.31
C ALA A 255 11.68 8.07 -17.49
N LEU A 256 12.18 9.29 -17.68
CA LEU A 256 11.66 10.50 -17.02
C LEU A 256 10.24 10.84 -17.49
N GLU A 257 9.94 10.73 -18.78
CA GLU A 257 8.60 10.94 -19.34
C GLU A 257 7.59 9.94 -18.73
N GLU A 258 7.94 8.66 -18.67
CA GLU A 258 7.10 7.61 -18.08
C GLU A 258 6.96 7.78 -16.56
N PHE A 259 8.03 8.15 -15.86
CA PHE A 259 7.97 8.45 -14.43
C PHE A 259 6.96 9.57 -14.14
N LYS A 260 7.00 10.67 -14.92
CA LYS A 260 6.05 11.76 -14.76
C LYS A 260 4.60 11.33 -14.99
N LYS A 261 4.34 10.51 -16.02
CA LYS A 261 3.00 9.97 -16.27
C LYS A 261 2.50 9.15 -15.08
N GLN A 262 3.31 8.20 -14.59
CA GLN A 262 2.97 7.33 -13.46
C GLN A 262 2.87 8.09 -12.14
N TYR A 263 3.67 9.13 -11.95
CA TYR A 263 3.54 10.07 -10.85
C TYR A 263 2.17 10.77 -10.87
N LEU A 264 1.73 11.28 -12.02
CA LEU A 264 0.42 11.94 -12.15
C LEU A 264 -0.74 10.97 -11.91
N LEU A 265 -0.66 9.73 -12.40
CA LEU A 265 -1.64 8.69 -12.09
C LEU A 265 -1.72 8.41 -10.58
N SER A 266 -0.58 8.43 -9.88
CA SER A 266 -0.54 8.26 -8.42
C SER A 266 -1.20 9.44 -7.68
N LEU A 267 -1.03 10.68 -8.18
CA LEU A 267 -1.73 11.84 -7.62
C LEU A 267 -3.25 11.76 -7.86
N GLU A 268 -3.66 11.29 -9.04
CA GLU A 268 -5.07 11.04 -9.36
C GLU A 268 -5.67 9.98 -8.43
N TRP A 269 -4.94 8.88 -8.20
CA TRP A 269 -5.37 7.85 -7.26
C TRP A 269 -5.58 8.39 -5.84
N ALA A 270 -4.66 9.23 -5.35
CA ALA A 270 -4.80 9.86 -4.05
C ALA A 270 -6.07 10.74 -3.97
N LYS A 271 -6.41 11.47 -5.04
CA LYS A 271 -7.65 12.24 -5.16
C LYS A 271 -8.89 11.35 -5.17
N ILE A 272 -8.87 10.24 -5.91
CA ILE A 272 -9.97 9.24 -5.96
C ILE A 272 -10.29 8.70 -4.56
N LEU A 273 -9.27 8.48 -3.72
CA LEU A 273 -9.42 8.04 -2.34
C LEU A 273 -9.64 9.21 -1.36
N GLU A 274 -9.59 10.45 -1.85
CA GLU A 274 -9.67 11.67 -1.01
C GLU A 274 -8.59 11.66 0.11
N ILE A 275 -7.40 11.16 -0.18
CA ILE A 275 -6.29 11.07 0.77
C ILE A 275 -5.41 12.31 0.61
N ASP A 276 -5.24 13.03 1.73
CA ASP A 276 -4.25 14.09 1.88
C ASP A 276 -2.99 13.46 2.49
N GLY A 277 -2.03 13.15 1.62
CA GLY A 277 -0.77 12.51 2.00
C GLY A 277 0.42 13.46 1.93
N GLU A 278 1.59 12.94 2.28
CA GLU A 278 2.88 13.61 2.19
C GLU A 278 3.75 12.90 1.15
N ILE A 279 4.49 13.66 0.35
CA ILE A 279 5.41 13.07 -0.63
C ILE A 279 6.83 13.02 -0.07
N ALA A 280 7.47 11.85 -0.24
CA ALA A 280 8.91 11.72 -0.16
C ALA A 280 9.50 11.43 -1.55
N MET A 281 10.61 12.07 -1.86
CA MET A 281 11.43 11.79 -3.02
C MET A 281 12.86 11.45 -2.60
N ARG A 282 13.44 10.43 -3.23
CA ARG A 282 14.80 9.97 -2.92
C ARG A 282 15.65 9.96 -4.19
N PHE A 283 16.87 10.45 -4.08
CA PHE A 283 17.76 10.62 -5.22
C PHE A 283 19.20 10.26 -4.91
N VAL A 284 19.91 9.79 -5.92
CA VAL A 284 21.37 9.90 -5.97
C VAL A 284 21.72 11.35 -6.33
N LYS A 285 22.72 11.94 -5.67
CA LYS A 285 23.10 13.36 -5.79
C LYS A 285 23.27 13.82 -7.23
N ASP A 286 24.10 13.14 -8.00
CA ASP A 286 24.39 13.51 -9.39
C ASP A 286 23.11 13.50 -10.26
N PHE A 287 22.20 12.54 -10.00
CA PHE A 287 20.93 12.46 -10.72
C PHE A 287 20.01 13.62 -10.35
N PHE A 288 19.94 13.99 -9.08
CA PHE A 288 19.15 15.15 -8.61
C PHE A 288 19.68 16.46 -9.23
N GLU A 289 20.99 16.68 -9.17
CA GLU A 289 21.61 17.89 -9.71
C GLU A 289 21.37 18.03 -11.22
N LYS A 290 21.51 16.94 -11.97
CA LYS A 290 21.25 16.88 -13.42
C LYS A 290 19.78 17.19 -13.79
N HIS A 291 18.82 16.77 -12.96
CA HIS A 291 17.38 16.82 -13.26
C HIS A 291 16.59 17.72 -12.31
N ARG A 292 17.24 18.70 -11.68
CA ARG A 292 16.61 19.55 -10.66
C ARG A 292 15.33 20.22 -11.16
N ASP A 293 15.34 20.82 -12.34
CA ASP A 293 14.17 21.52 -12.89
C ASP A 293 13.00 20.56 -13.15
N TYR A 294 13.28 19.36 -13.60
CA TYR A 294 12.29 18.30 -13.74
C TYR A 294 11.65 17.92 -12.39
N VAL A 295 12.46 17.79 -11.34
CA VAL A 295 11.97 17.48 -9.99
C VAL A 295 11.11 18.62 -9.45
N VAL A 296 11.53 19.88 -9.63
CA VAL A 296 10.74 21.05 -9.26
C VAL A 296 9.39 21.09 -9.99
N ASP A 297 9.34 20.73 -11.28
CA ASP A 297 8.07 20.62 -12.01
C ASP A 297 7.12 19.56 -11.40
N LEU A 298 7.65 18.43 -10.93
CA LEU A 298 6.84 17.44 -10.22
C LEU A 298 6.29 17.99 -8.90
N VAL A 299 7.11 18.70 -8.11
CA VAL A 299 6.69 19.30 -6.84
C VAL A 299 5.64 20.39 -7.07
N LYS A 300 5.78 21.21 -8.12
CA LYS A 300 4.74 22.19 -8.53
C LYS A 300 3.39 21.52 -8.83
N LYS A 301 3.40 20.33 -9.43
CA LYS A 301 2.16 19.57 -9.72
C LYS A 301 1.50 19.02 -8.46
N TRP A 302 2.28 18.71 -7.44
CA TRP A 302 1.78 18.38 -6.12
C TRP A 302 1.17 19.59 -5.40
N GLY A 303 1.83 20.77 -5.52
CA GLY A 303 1.37 22.04 -4.96
C GLY A 303 1.70 22.26 -3.49
N LYS A 304 2.50 21.39 -2.87
CA LYS A 304 2.95 21.46 -1.47
C LYS A 304 4.44 21.13 -1.40
N PRO A 305 5.16 21.57 -0.33
CA PRO A 305 6.52 21.12 -0.08
C PRO A 305 6.59 19.60 0.09
N VAL A 306 7.72 19.01 -0.31
CA VAL A 306 7.98 17.56 -0.24
C VAL A 306 9.25 17.26 0.54
N LEU A 307 9.28 16.12 1.20
CA LEU A 307 10.48 15.60 1.84
C LEU A 307 11.43 15.02 0.78
N VAL A 308 12.69 15.42 0.80
CA VAL A 308 13.72 14.94 -0.13
C VAL A 308 14.88 14.33 0.62
N GLU A 309 15.26 13.11 0.25
CA GLU A 309 16.47 12.44 0.72
C GLU A 309 17.47 12.33 -0.43
N ILE A 310 18.67 12.86 -0.23
CA ILE A 310 19.75 12.85 -1.22
C ILE A 310 20.93 12.05 -0.68
N TRP A 311 21.36 11.05 -1.47
CA TRP A 311 22.51 10.20 -1.18
C TRP A 311 23.74 10.65 -1.98
N ASP A 312 24.89 10.66 -1.35
CA ASP A 312 26.18 10.99 -1.98
C ASP A 312 26.56 9.99 -3.08
N LYS A 313 26.14 8.71 -2.93
CA LYS A 313 26.35 7.64 -3.90
C LYS A 313 25.21 6.63 -3.89
N ARG A 314 25.06 5.93 -5.03
CA ARG A 314 24.00 4.92 -5.19
C ARG A 314 24.33 3.65 -4.39
N TYR A 315 23.40 3.25 -3.52
CA TYR A 315 23.46 1.99 -2.78
C TYR A 315 22.23 1.09 -2.98
N PHE A 316 21.16 1.63 -3.55
CA PHE A 316 20.00 0.88 -4.03
C PHE A 316 20.05 0.66 -5.54
N TYR A 317 19.15 -0.15 -6.09
CA TYR A 317 19.02 -0.40 -7.53
C TYR A 317 18.49 0.81 -8.32
N PHE A 318 17.88 1.78 -7.66
CA PHE A 318 17.28 2.96 -8.28
C PHE A 318 18.12 4.23 -8.10
N VAL A 319 17.92 5.18 -9.02
CA VAL A 319 18.54 6.52 -8.98
C VAL A 319 17.57 7.61 -8.56
N MET A 320 16.28 7.36 -8.73
CA MET A 320 15.17 8.22 -8.33
C MET A 320 14.02 7.38 -7.83
N LYS A 321 13.37 7.84 -6.76
CA LYS A 321 12.15 7.24 -6.20
C LYS A 321 11.24 8.32 -5.67
N PHE A 322 9.91 8.13 -5.83
CA PHE A 322 8.92 8.90 -5.09
C PHE A 322 7.94 7.97 -4.37
N GLU A 323 7.35 8.48 -3.29
CA GLU A 323 6.30 7.80 -2.52
C GLU A 323 5.28 8.83 -2.02
N ILE A 324 4.00 8.47 -2.09
CA ILE A 324 2.95 9.15 -1.32
C ILE A 324 2.81 8.39 0.00
N ASN A 325 2.92 9.10 1.11
CA ASN A 325 2.84 8.56 2.45
C ASN A 325 1.66 9.17 3.21
N MET A 326 1.11 8.42 4.14
CA MET A 326 0.08 8.89 5.06
C MET A 326 0.51 8.63 6.50
N ASN A 327 0.26 9.61 7.37
CA ASN A 327 0.42 9.43 8.81
C ASN A 327 -0.84 8.76 9.38
N ASP A 328 -0.68 7.71 10.18
CA ASP A 328 -1.77 7.09 10.91
C ASP A 328 -2.16 7.87 12.18
N SER A 329 -3.23 7.44 12.85
CA SER A 329 -3.76 8.07 14.07
C SER A 329 -2.80 8.07 15.27
N VAL A 330 -1.72 7.30 15.20
CA VAL A 330 -0.64 7.26 16.22
C VAL A 330 0.64 7.95 15.74
N GLY A 331 0.59 8.65 14.59
CA GLY A 331 1.70 9.46 14.08
C GLY A 331 2.80 8.67 13.35
N LYS A 332 2.52 7.44 12.90
CA LYS A 332 3.47 6.63 12.12
C LYS A 332 3.11 6.63 10.64
N ALA A 333 4.06 7.00 9.80
CA ALA A 333 3.87 7.03 8.36
C ALA A 333 3.86 5.63 7.73
N PHE A 334 3.16 5.51 6.61
CA PHE A 334 3.18 4.35 5.73
C PHE A 334 2.99 4.76 4.27
N ALA A 335 3.75 4.10 3.40
CA ALA A 335 3.71 4.39 1.97
C ALA A 335 2.48 3.77 1.31
N LEU A 336 1.86 4.54 0.42
CA LEU A 336 0.85 4.12 -0.54
C LEU A 336 1.51 4.00 -1.92
N SER A 337 1.32 4.97 -2.80
CA SER A 337 1.87 4.96 -4.16
C SER A 337 3.40 5.06 -4.19
N THR A 338 4.02 4.47 -5.19
CA THR A 338 5.46 4.61 -5.44
C THR A 338 5.79 4.46 -6.91
N VAL A 339 6.80 5.21 -7.38
CA VAL A 339 7.46 5.01 -8.68
C VAL A 339 8.97 5.12 -8.49
N GLN A 340 9.75 4.27 -9.18
CA GLN A 340 11.20 4.20 -9.05
C GLN A 340 11.83 4.04 -10.42
N ILE A 341 12.99 4.69 -10.67
CA ILE A 341 13.82 4.47 -11.87
C ILE A 341 14.98 3.56 -11.50
N ASP A 342 14.96 2.35 -12.02
CA ASP A 342 15.94 1.29 -11.80
C ASP A 342 16.95 1.23 -12.94
N VAL A 343 18.22 1.26 -12.59
CA VAL A 343 19.35 1.19 -13.53
C VAL A 343 20.23 -0.06 -13.34
N GLU A 344 19.85 -0.93 -12.41
CA GLU A 344 20.64 -2.11 -12.04
C GLU A 344 20.00 -3.42 -12.51
N ASN A 345 18.69 -3.60 -12.29
CA ASN A 345 18.03 -4.87 -12.56
C ASN A 345 17.97 -5.24 -14.04
N PRO A 346 17.88 -4.32 -15.03
CA PRO A 346 18.01 -4.71 -16.44
C PRO A 346 19.27 -5.50 -16.72
N LYS A 347 20.42 -5.07 -16.18
CA LYS A 347 21.70 -5.77 -16.32
C LYS A 347 21.75 -7.06 -15.50
N SER A 348 21.19 -7.05 -14.29
CA SER A 348 21.21 -8.21 -13.38
C SER A 348 20.38 -9.37 -13.90
N PHE A 349 19.29 -9.10 -14.62
CA PHE A 349 18.39 -10.08 -15.22
C PHE A 349 18.65 -10.28 -16.72
N ASP A 350 19.60 -9.56 -17.30
CA ASP A 350 19.94 -9.63 -18.72
C ASP A 350 18.74 -9.30 -19.63
N ILE A 351 18.04 -8.21 -19.29
CA ILE A 351 16.93 -7.68 -20.08
C ILE A 351 17.51 -6.71 -21.08
N THR A 352 17.36 -6.99 -22.38
CA THR A 352 17.95 -6.19 -23.46
C THR A 352 16.91 -5.83 -24.52
N TYR A 353 17.23 -4.86 -25.36
CA TYR A 353 16.49 -4.51 -26.58
C TYR A 353 17.44 -4.19 -27.72
N ILE A 354 16.98 -4.36 -28.95
CA ILE A 354 17.70 -3.97 -30.15
C ILE A 354 17.40 -2.52 -30.48
N ASP A 355 18.44 -1.67 -30.47
CA ASP A 355 18.30 -0.24 -30.78
C ASP A 355 18.37 0.03 -32.30
N GLU A 356 18.23 1.28 -32.73
CA GLU A 356 18.23 1.73 -34.12
C GLU A 356 19.50 1.37 -34.88
N ASP A 357 20.65 1.32 -34.19
CA ASP A 357 21.93 0.94 -34.72
C ASP A 357 22.11 -0.59 -34.87
N GLY A 358 21.07 -1.37 -34.60
CA GLY A 358 21.10 -2.83 -34.64
C GLY A 358 21.86 -3.47 -33.48
N LYS A 359 22.30 -2.71 -32.49
CA LYS A 359 23.01 -3.21 -31.31
C LYS A 359 22.06 -3.49 -30.17
N GLU A 360 22.45 -4.48 -29.41
CA GLU A 360 21.79 -4.82 -28.14
C GLU A 360 22.19 -3.83 -27.06
N LYS A 361 21.17 -3.30 -26.32
CA LYS A 361 21.36 -2.34 -25.24
C LYS A 361 20.49 -2.71 -24.03
N TYR A 362 20.94 -2.32 -22.85
CA TYR A 362 20.15 -2.43 -21.61
C TYR A 362 19.20 -1.24 -21.50
N PRO A 363 17.90 -1.47 -21.24
CA PRO A 363 16.92 -0.42 -21.03
C PRO A 363 17.03 0.20 -19.64
N TYR A 364 16.30 1.30 -19.42
CA TYR A 364 15.88 1.75 -18.09
C TYR A 364 14.61 1.01 -17.69
N LEU A 365 14.45 0.75 -16.41
CA LEU A 365 13.28 0.05 -15.89
C LEU A 365 12.60 0.90 -14.83
N LEU A 366 11.28 1.06 -14.91
CA LEU A 366 10.51 1.68 -13.85
C LEU A 366 9.74 0.62 -13.07
N HIS A 367 9.72 0.78 -11.75
CA HIS A 367 8.81 0.09 -10.85
C HIS A 367 7.75 1.07 -10.40
N ALA A 368 6.50 0.75 -10.63
CA ALA A 368 5.39 1.55 -10.16
C ALA A 368 4.36 0.69 -9.44
N SER A 369 3.85 1.20 -8.36
CA SER A 369 2.58 0.79 -7.79
C SER A 369 1.74 2.04 -7.60
N ILE A 370 0.81 2.26 -8.52
CA ILE A 370 0.02 3.51 -8.59
C ILE A 370 -0.82 3.71 -7.33
N SER A 371 -1.33 2.62 -6.75
CA SER A 371 -2.12 2.65 -5.52
C SER A 371 -1.33 2.27 -4.27
N GLY A 372 -0.18 1.63 -4.44
CA GLY A 372 0.40 0.83 -3.37
C GLY A 372 -0.43 -0.41 -3.07
N GLY A 373 -0.14 -1.11 -1.98
CA GLY A 373 -0.93 -2.30 -1.58
C GLY A 373 -2.39 -1.97 -1.37
N ILE A 374 -3.28 -2.72 -1.99
CA ILE A 374 -4.74 -2.52 -1.90
C ILE A 374 -5.21 -2.58 -0.44
N ASP A 375 -4.67 -3.50 0.33
CA ASP A 375 -4.96 -3.62 1.76
C ASP A 375 -4.61 -2.33 2.51
N ARG A 376 -3.52 -1.64 2.12
CA ARG A 376 -3.14 -0.34 2.68
C ARG A 376 -4.04 0.80 2.24
N CYS A 377 -4.63 0.75 1.05
CA CYS A 377 -5.64 1.73 0.64
C CYS A 377 -6.85 1.68 1.59
N VAL A 378 -7.31 0.48 1.96
CA VAL A 378 -8.38 0.34 2.96
C VAL A 378 -7.93 0.86 4.32
N CYS A 379 -6.69 0.58 4.74
CA CYS A 379 -6.10 1.15 5.95
C CYS A 379 -6.15 2.69 5.93
N ALA A 380 -5.68 3.29 4.83
CA ALA A 380 -5.64 4.75 4.68
C ALA A 380 -7.02 5.39 4.76
N LEU A 381 -8.03 4.78 4.14
CA LEU A 381 -9.43 5.22 4.25
C LEU A 381 -9.91 5.22 5.71
N LEU A 382 -9.66 4.13 6.45
CA LEU A 382 -10.09 4.02 7.84
C LEU A 382 -9.32 4.98 8.77
N GLU A 383 -8.01 5.14 8.59
CA GLU A 383 -7.19 6.06 9.38
C GLU A 383 -7.58 7.52 9.13
N LYS A 384 -7.82 7.90 7.85
CA LYS A 384 -8.34 9.22 7.49
C LYS A 384 -9.64 9.53 8.24
N GLU A 385 -10.59 8.62 8.18
CA GLU A 385 -11.90 8.81 8.80
C GLU A 385 -11.82 8.78 10.35
N ALA A 386 -10.91 7.96 10.92
CA ALA A 386 -10.65 7.98 12.35
C ALA A 386 -10.14 9.35 12.84
N MET A 387 -9.26 9.99 12.05
CA MET A 387 -8.77 11.34 12.38
C MET A 387 -9.89 12.39 12.28
N LYS A 388 -10.79 12.29 11.29
CA LYS A 388 -11.98 13.15 11.20
C LYS A 388 -12.89 12.98 12.42
N ILE A 389 -13.16 11.73 12.81
CA ILE A 389 -14.00 11.41 13.98
C ILE A 389 -13.39 11.97 15.26
N LYS A 390 -12.07 11.87 15.44
CA LYS A 390 -11.35 12.45 16.56
C LYS A 390 -11.52 13.97 16.65
N ASN A 391 -11.68 14.64 15.50
CA ASN A 391 -11.94 16.07 15.39
C ASN A 391 -13.45 16.44 15.42
N GLY A 392 -14.33 15.52 15.84
CA GLY A 392 -15.78 15.75 15.98
C GLY A 392 -16.55 15.70 14.66
N GLN A 393 -15.95 15.27 13.57
CA GLN A 393 -16.61 15.11 12.28
C GLN A 393 -17.18 13.69 12.11
N LYS A 394 -18.09 13.53 11.16
CA LYS A 394 -18.64 12.21 10.82
C LYS A 394 -17.69 11.46 9.90
N GLY A 395 -17.38 10.19 10.22
CA GLY A 395 -16.66 9.30 9.30
C GLY A 395 -17.52 8.91 8.10
N SER A 396 -16.92 8.68 6.94
CA SER A 396 -17.63 8.28 5.71
C SER A 396 -16.71 7.50 4.76
N TYR A 397 -17.29 6.61 3.96
CA TYR A 397 -16.61 6.08 2.78
C TYR A 397 -16.80 7.04 1.59
N PRO A 398 -15.86 7.11 0.64
CA PRO A 398 -16.18 7.57 -0.69
C PRO A 398 -17.41 6.82 -1.21
N PHE A 399 -18.36 7.51 -1.83
CA PHE A 399 -19.67 6.93 -2.16
C PHE A 399 -19.55 5.63 -2.95
N TRP A 400 -18.64 5.58 -3.91
CA TRP A 400 -18.40 4.40 -4.75
C TRP A 400 -17.83 3.19 -4.00
N LEU A 401 -17.19 3.40 -2.83
CA LEU A 401 -16.64 2.33 -1.98
C LEU A 401 -17.58 1.90 -0.87
N ALA A 402 -18.63 2.67 -0.54
CA ALA A 402 -19.55 2.32 0.53
C ALA A 402 -20.18 0.94 0.28
N PRO A 403 -20.05 -0.06 1.17
CA PRO A 403 -20.61 -1.39 0.95
C PRO A 403 -22.12 -1.36 0.76
N THR A 404 -22.82 -0.60 1.57
CA THR A 404 -24.23 -0.22 1.40
C THR A 404 -24.27 1.26 1.05
N GLN A 405 -24.85 1.62 -0.10
CA GLN A 405 -24.98 3.00 -0.55
C GLN A 405 -26.31 3.61 -0.14
N VAL A 406 -27.37 2.81 -0.13
CA VAL A 406 -28.70 3.20 0.30
C VAL A 406 -29.24 2.16 1.27
N ARG A 407 -29.71 2.61 2.44
CA ARG A 407 -30.47 1.77 3.38
C ARG A 407 -31.92 2.22 3.43
N LEU A 408 -32.82 1.29 3.12
CA LEU A 408 -34.25 1.49 3.30
C LEU A 408 -34.65 1.01 4.69
N ILE A 409 -35.41 1.84 5.42
CA ILE A 409 -35.90 1.56 6.78
C ILE A 409 -37.42 1.59 6.76
N PRO A 410 -38.08 0.43 6.60
CA PRO A 410 -39.54 0.37 6.75
C PRO A 410 -39.94 0.73 8.15
N VAL A 411 -40.97 1.60 8.29
CA VAL A 411 -41.50 2.04 9.61
C VAL A 411 -42.18 0.89 10.36
N SER A 412 -42.75 -0.08 9.63
CA SER A 412 -43.32 -1.32 10.14
C SER A 412 -43.09 -2.47 9.17
N HIS A 413 -43.32 -3.70 9.59
CA HIS A 413 -43.07 -4.90 8.80
C HIS A 413 -43.91 -4.95 7.51
N GLU A 414 -45.11 -4.35 7.50
CA GLU A 414 -46.00 -4.31 6.33
C GLU A 414 -45.36 -3.64 5.10
N PHE A 415 -44.44 -2.66 5.31
CA PHE A 415 -43.73 -1.96 4.22
C PHE A 415 -42.47 -2.67 3.72
N VAL A 416 -42.12 -3.84 4.24
CA VAL A 416 -40.91 -4.57 3.80
C VAL A 416 -40.99 -4.96 2.32
N ASN A 417 -42.16 -5.44 1.87
CA ASN A 417 -42.37 -5.80 0.47
C ASN A 417 -42.34 -4.57 -0.44
N ASP A 418 -42.91 -3.44 -0.02
CA ASP A 418 -42.82 -2.18 -0.76
C ASP A 418 -41.35 -1.72 -0.89
N CYS A 419 -40.56 -1.84 0.18
CA CYS A 419 -39.11 -1.56 0.15
C CYS A 419 -38.36 -2.51 -0.79
N LEU A 420 -38.74 -3.80 -0.88
CA LEU A 420 -38.13 -4.76 -1.82
C LEU A 420 -38.40 -4.35 -3.28
N GLU A 421 -39.63 -3.91 -3.60
CA GLU A 421 -39.97 -3.42 -4.92
C GLU A 421 -39.29 -2.09 -5.25
N LEU A 422 -39.19 -1.18 -4.27
CA LEU A 422 -38.46 0.07 -4.39
C LEU A 422 -36.96 -0.18 -4.65
N ALA A 423 -36.36 -1.11 -3.95
CA ALA A 423 -34.94 -1.45 -4.10
C ALA A 423 -34.58 -1.91 -5.52
N LYS A 424 -35.51 -2.54 -6.26
CA LYS A 424 -35.30 -2.94 -7.67
C LYS A 424 -35.19 -1.75 -8.62
N LYS A 425 -35.72 -0.59 -8.24
CA LYS A 425 -35.77 0.63 -9.06
C LYS A 425 -34.60 1.57 -8.80
N ILE A 426 -33.89 1.42 -7.68
CA ILE A 426 -32.75 2.26 -7.31
C ILE A 426 -31.43 1.63 -7.76
N LYS A 427 -30.61 2.39 -8.47
CA LYS A 427 -29.35 1.93 -9.09
C LYS A 427 -28.16 2.00 -8.12
N ALA A 428 -28.26 1.34 -6.97
CA ALA A 428 -27.24 1.37 -5.92
C ALA A 428 -27.05 0.01 -5.24
N ARG A 429 -26.04 -0.10 -4.39
CA ARG A 429 -25.93 -1.18 -3.41
C ARG A 429 -26.88 -0.87 -2.25
N ILE A 430 -27.94 -1.64 -2.15
CA ILE A 430 -29.07 -1.39 -1.25
C ILE A 430 -29.20 -2.51 -0.25
N ASP A 431 -29.57 -2.15 0.97
CA ASP A 431 -30.12 -3.08 1.95
C ASP A 431 -31.38 -2.51 2.62
N ILE A 432 -32.11 -3.40 3.30
CA ILE A 432 -33.37 -3.09 3.95
C ILE A 432 -33.24 -3.51 5.42
N ASP A 433 -33.44 -2.58 6.34
CA ASP A 433 -33.44 -2.87 7.76
C ASP A 433 -34.82 -3.32 8.23
N ASP A 434 -35.10 -4.59 8.01
CA ASP A 434 -36.34 -5.28 8.38
C ASP A 434 -36.34 -5.86 9.80
N ARG A 435 -35.30 -5.54 10.62
CA ARG A 435 -35.18 -6.03 11.99
C ARG A 435 -36.32 -5.48 12.85
N ASP A 436 -36.70 -6.24 13.86
CA ASP A 436 -37.70 -5.80 14.88
C ASP A 436 -37.04 -4.84 15.88
N GLU A 437 -36.83 -3.60 15.43
CA GLU A 437 -36.17 -2.53 16.16
C GLU A 437 -36.85 -1.18 15.85
N SER A 438 -36.75 -0.22 16.76
CA SER A 438 -37.29 1.11 16.53
C SER A 438 -36.58 1.81 15.34
N VAL A 439 -37.33 2.62 14.57
CA VAL A 439 -36.79 3.41 13.44
C VAL A 439 -35.59 4.25 13.88
N SER A 440 -35.65 4.87 15.05
CA SER A 440 -34.53 5.66 15.60
C SER A 440 -33.28 4.82 15.83
N ARG A 441 -33.40 3.56 16.24
CA ARG A 441 -32.29 2.64 16.42
C ARG A 441 -31.70 2.20 15.06
N LYS A 442 -32.57 1.87 14.10
CA LYS A 442 -32.18 1.51 12.73
C LYS A 442 -31.40 2.64 12.05
N ILE A 443 -31.88 3.91 12.21
CA ILE A 443 -31.16 5.09 11.69
C ILE A 443 -29.77 5.21 12.33
N ARG A 444 -29.69 5.12 13.68
CA ARG A 444 -28.41 5.21 14.40
C ARG A 444 -27.43 4.12 13.99
N ASP A 445 -27.90 2.89 13.77
CA ASP A 445 -27.06 1.79 13.33
C ASP A 445 -26.55 2.02 11.89
N ALA A 446 -27.41 2.53 10.98
CA ALA A 446 -27.02 2.93 9.63
C ALA A 446 -25.96 4.06 9.63
N GLU A 447 -26.11 5.04 10.52
CA GLU A 447 -25.12 6.10 10.69
C GLU A 447 -23.78 5.59 11.23
N ARG A 448 -23.79 4.60 12.13
CA ARG A 448 -22.56 3.95 12.63
C ARG A 448 -21.85 3.12 11.56
N GLU A 449 -22.61 2.53 10.63
CA GLU A 449 -22.06 1.80 9.49
C GLU A 449 -21.61 2.71 8.33
N TRP A 450 -21.71 4.02 8.49
CA TRP A 450 -21.40 5.05 7.50
C TRP A 450 -22.18 4.92 6.20
N VAL A 451 -23.43 4.50 6.27
CA VAL A 451 -24.33 4.43 5.11
C VAL A 451 -24.55 5.83 4.53
N PRO A 452 -24.25 6.08 3.26
CA PRO A 452 -24.33 7.43 2.67
C PRO A 452 -25.75 7.99 2.54
N ILE A 453 -26.74 7.13 2.27
CA ILE A 453 -28.14 7.53 2.06
C ILE A 453 -29.06 6.63 2.88
N ILE A 454 -29.85 7.23 3.76
CA ILE A 454 -30.82 6.53 4.59
C ILE A 454 -32.21 7.05 4.23
N ILE A 455 -33.13 6.14 3.89
CA ILE A 455 -34.53 6.45 3.55
C ILE A 455 -35.43 5.71 4.52
N VAL A 456 -36.22 6.45 5.27
CA VAL A 456 -37.33 5.90 6.06
C VAL A 456 -38.53 5.80 5.13
N TYR A 457 -39.23 4.65 5.14
CA TYR A 457 -40.32 4.36 4.23
C TYR A 457 -41.55 3.90 4.99
N GLY A 458 -42.66 4.60 4.77
CA GLY A 458 -43.95 4.33 5.37
C GLY A 458 -45.10 4.71 4.44
N GLU A 459 -46.27 4.91 5.01
CA GLU A 459 -47.51 5.19 4.29
C GLU A 459 -47.41 6.48 3.44
N LYS A 460 -46.76 7.53 3.96
CA LYS A 460 -46.60 8.80 3.26
C LYS A 460 -45.78 8.58 1.97
N GLU A 461 -44.62 7.95 2.08
CA GLU A 461 -43.70 7.70 0.96
C GLU A 461 -44.33 6.78 -0.09
N LYS A 462 -45.14 5.81 0.35
CA LYS A 462 -45.91 4.92 -0.50
C LYS A 462 -46.93 5.68 -1.37
N ASN A 463 -47.68 6.57 -0.75
CA ASN A 463 -48.78 7.30 -1.41
C ASN A 463 -48.25 8.43 -2.30
N GLU A 464 -47.22 9.16 -1.87
CA GLU A 464 -46.70 10.32 -2.58
C GLU A 464 -45.63 9.94 -3.62
N GLY A 465 -45.02 8.77 -3.53
CA GLY A 465 -43.90 8.35 -4.41
C GLY A 465 -42.65 9.20 -4.26
N LYS A 466 -42.53 9.94 -3.17
CA LYS A 466 -41.41 10.81 -2.82
C LYS A 466 -40.85 10.44 -1.47
N PHE A 467 -39.54 10.60 -1.30
CA PHE A 467 -38.86 10.31 -0.04
C PHE A 467 -38.07 11.52 0.41
N LYS A 468 -37.79 11.62 1.71
CA LYS A 468 -36.89 12.57 2.31
C LYS A 468 -35.62 11.86 2.77
N PRO A 469 -34.60 11.67 1.88
CA PRO A 469 -33.38 10.94 2.23
C PRO A 469 -32.56 11.73 3.24
N ARG A 470 -31.92 11.01 4.15
CA ARG A 470 -30.85 11.54 4.98
C ARG A 470 -29.52 11.26 4.27
N TYR A 471 -28.90 12.31 3.78
CA TYR A 471 -27.58 12.23 3.15
C TYR A 471 -26.49 12.42 4.20
N ARG A 472 -25.43 11.59 4.09
CA ARG A 472 -24.25 11.73 4.95
C ARG A 472 -23.30 12.81 4.46
N PHE A 473 -23.29 13.07 3.18
CA PHE A 473 -22.38 13.99 2.49
C PHE A 473 -22.92 15.43 2.37
N GLU A 474 -24.17 15.66 2.66
CA GLU A 474 -24.79 16.99 2.64
C GLU A 474 -25.97 17.09 3.58
N CYS A 475 -26.28 18.32 3.99
CA CYS A 475 -27.53 18.62 4.70
C CYS A 475 -28.58 19.04 3.66
N SER A 476 -29.55 18.17 3.37
CA SER A 476 -30.67 18.44 2.48
C SER A 476 -31.98 17.99 3.12
N ASP A 477 -32.97 18.85 3.08
CA ASP A 477 -34.33 18.59 3.55
C ASP A 477 -35.31 18.39 2.37
N LYS A 478 -34.79 18.25 1.13
CA LYS A 478 -35.59 18.14 -0.07
C LYS A 478 -36.14 16.73 -0.23
N GLU A 479 -37.42 16.64 -0.59
CA GLU A 479 -38.02 15.39 -1.05
C GLU A 479 -37.57 15.10 -2.49
N VAL A 480 -37.32 13.85 -2.79
CA VAL A 480 -36.88 13.38 -4.11
C VAL A 480 -37.72 12.20 -4.57
N THR A 481 -37.88 12.05 -5.88
CA THR A 481 -38.43 10.84 -6.51
C THR A 481 -37.32 9.80 -6.71
N VAL A 482 -37.68 8.58 -7.15
CA VAL A 482 -36.73 7.53 -7.51
C VAL A 482 -35.79 7.99 -8.64
N GLU A 483 -36.34 8.67 -9.64
CA GLU A 483 -35.60 9.17 -10.78
C GLU A 483 -34.53 10.17 -10.32
N LYS A 484 -34.93 11.15 -9.50
CA LYS A 484 -33.99 12.14 -8.97
C LYS A 484 -32.91 11.52 -8.05
N LEU A 485 -33.31 10.52 -7.26
CA LEU A 485 -32.36 9.76 -6.45
C LEU A 485 -31.34 9.01 -7.34
N ASN A 486 -31.79 8.38 -8.42
CA ASN A 486 -30.91 7.71 -9.36
C ASN A 486 -29.96 8.68 -10.08
N GLU A 487 -30.40 9.89 -10.46
CA GLU A 487 -29.52 10.92 -11.02
C GLU A 487 -28.37 11.26 -10.05
N ILE A 488 -28.69 11.48 -8.75
CA ILE A 488 -27.68 11.77 -7.71
C ILE A 488 -26.70 10.59 -7.55
N ILE A 489 -27.19 9.36 -7.59
CA ILE A 489 -26.38 8.15 -7.48
C ILE A 489 -25.48 8.00 -8.71
N GLU A 490 -26.02 8.18 -9.92
CA GLU A 490 -25.27 8.09 -11.17
C GLU A 490 -24.14 9.13 -11.24
N GLU A 491 -24.41 10.39 -10.81
CA GLU A 491 -23.37 11.43 -10.73
C GLU A 491 -22.22 11.01 -9.81
N LYS A 492 -22.55 10.46 -8.62
CA LYS A 492 -21.53 10.01 -7.64
C LYS A 492 -20.80 8.73 -8.04
N MET A 493 -21.38 7.96 -8.95
CA MET A 493 -20.79 6.71 -9.47
C MET A 493 -20.07 6.91 -10.80
N GLN A 494 -20.13 8.11 -11.39
CA GLN A 494 -19.53 8.36 -12.70
C GLN A 494 -18.03 8.07 -12.69
N GLY A 495 -17.58 7.17 -13.57
CA GLY A 495 -16.18 6.78 -13.69
C GLY A 495 -15.70 5.79 -12.62
N PHE A 496 -16.60 5.18 -11.85
CA PHE A 496 -16.27 4.19 -10.83
C PHE A 496 -16.91 2.82 -11.12
N PRO A 497 -16.23 1.72 -10.78
CA PRO A 497 -16.76 0.38 -10.96
C PRO A 497 -17.95 0.11 -10.03
N PHE A 498 -18.86 -0.73 -10.49
CA PHE A 498 -20.02 -1.18 -9.71
C PHE A 498 -20.01 -2.69 -9.52
N ARG A 499 -20.11 -3.12 -8.28
CA ARG A 499 -20.38 -4.51 -7.87
C ARG A 499 -21.55 -4.56 -6.91
N LYS A 500 -22.38 -5.59 -7.03
CA LYS A 500 -23.44 -5.84 -6.04
C LYS A 500 -22.83 -6.22 -4.68
N ILE A 501 -23.51 -5.85 -3.58
CA ILE A 501 -23.12 -6.31 -2.26
C ILE A 501 -23.36 -7.84 -2.16
N PRO A 502 -22.36 -8.64 -1.76
CA PRO A 502 -22.50 -10.10 -1.67
C PRO A 502 -23.10 -10.52 -0.31
N LEU A 503 -24.22 -9.93 0.05
CA LEU A 503 -24.96 -10.19 1.30
C LEU A 503 -26.48 -10.18 1.01
N PRO A 504 -27.28 -10.87 1.82
CA PRO A 504 -28.74 -10.75 1.75
C PRO A 504 -29.19 -9.29 1.80
N ILE A 505 -30.21 -8.93 1.04
CA ILE A 505 -30.77 -7.57 1.02
C ILE A 505 -31.42 -7.20 2.37
N LEU A 506 -32.08 -8.19 3.01
CA LEU A 506 -32.70 -8.03 4.33
C LEU A 506 -31.67 -8.19 5.44
N LEU A 507 -31.58 -7.23 6.33
CA LEU A 507 -30.62 -7.27 7.45
C LEU A 507 -30.90 -8.40 8.43
N SER A 508 -32.18 -8.77 8.65
CA SER A 508 -32.56 -9.91 9.49
C SER A 508 -31.96 -11.25 9.02
N LYS A 509 -31.58 -11.35 7.75
CA LYS A 509 -31.00 -12.56 7.14
C LYS A 509 -29.48 -12.56 7.13
N ARG A 510 -28.83 -11.49 7.59
CA ARG A 510 -27.36 -11.38 7.59
C ARG A 510 -26.76 -11.98 8.85
N PRO A 511 -25.78 -12.89 8.74
CA PRO A 511 -24.97 -13.27 9.89
C PRO A 511 -24.11 -12.08 10.34
N LYS A 512 -23.71 -12.06 11.59
CA LYS A 512 -22.66 -11.15 12.08
C LYS A 512 -21.31 -11.81 11.95
N PHE A 513 -20.37 -11.09 11.34
CA PHE A 513 -18.98 -11.51 11.23
C PHE A 513 -18.17 -10.98 12.42
N ARG A 514 -17.42 -11.90 13.08
CA ARG A 514 -16.62 -11.60 14.28
C ARG A 514 -15.22 -12.22 14.16
#